data_1f9550efd548805713e6c90df83f82fe
#
_entry.id   1f9550efd548805713e6c90df83f82fe
#
_cell.length_a   1.000
_cell.length_b   1.000
_cell.length_c   1.000
_cell.angle_alpha   90.00
_cell.angle_beta   90.00
_cell.angle_gamma   90.00
#
_symmetry.space_group_name_H-M   'P 1'
#
loop_
_entity.id
_entity.type
_entity.pdbx_description
1 polymer ?
#
loop_
_entity_poly.entity_id
_entity_poly.type
_entity_poly.pdbx_seq_one_letter_code
_entity_poly.pdbx_strand_id
1 'polypeptide(L)'
;TLFRSLGGWGGYIVVGFDHSIENKGGYDFSIKGNAFDSSNEPGIVWVMQDVNGDGLPNDEWYELKGSEYGKPETIQDYAVTYFRPGPNMDTQWQDNKGNKGAIDRLGNYHPQEFYYPLWIEEDSYTLYGTCLKARTEQSPSTGMWSNNPFGWGYADNIGDDMPNKDNPNAGALGNYFKISDAVNIDGTPANLSHIDFIMVQI
;
A
#
# COMPACT_ATOMS: atom_id res chain seq x y z
N THR A 1 -10.44 5.12 17.26
CA THR A 1 -9.94 4.53 16.00
C THR A 1 -9.71 5.67 15.03
N LEU A 2 -8.51 5.80 14.50
CA LEU A 2 -8.19 6.78 13.46
C LEU A 2 -8.22 6.04 12.12
N PHE A 3 -9.10 6.48 11.21
CA PHE A 3 -9.04 6.07 9.82
C PHE A 3 -8.06 6.98 9.08
N ARG A 4 -7.31 6.40 8.15
CA ARG A 4 -6.40 7.10 7.24
C ARG A 4 -6.71 6.66 5.82
N SER A 5 -6.87 7.61 4.93
CA SER A 5 -6.86 7.40 3.48
C SER A 5 -5.47 7.72 2.96
N LEU A 6 -4.89 6.81 2.21
CA LEU A 6 -3.52 6.96 1.71
C LEU A 6 -3.44 7.75 0.40
N GLY A 7 -4.58 8.06 -0.19
CA GLY A 7 -4.67 8.91 -1.39
C GLY A 7 -4.44 8.15 -2.68
N GLY A 8 -3.64 8.71 -3.57
CA GLY A 8 -3.34 8.12 -4.87
C GLY A 8 -2.13 7.18 -4.82
N TRP A 9 -1.80 6.60 -5.97
CA TRP A 9 -0.76 5.59 -6.14
C TRP A 9 0.56 5.97 -5.50
N GLY A 10 1.12 5.04 -4.72
CA GLY A 10 2.36 5.20 -3.99
C GLY A 10 2.20 5.94 -2.65
N GLY A 11 1.00 6.43 -2.31
CA GLY A 11 0.73 7.00 -1.00
C GLY A 11 0.95 5.98 0.11
N TYR A 12 1.54 6.40 1.22
CA TYR A 12 1.91 5.46 2.29
C TYR A 12 1.72 6.04 3.68
N ILE A 13 1.67 5.13 4.66
CA ILE A 13 1.75 5.44 6.09
C ILE A 13 2.83 4.56 6.73
N VAL A 14 3.61 5.16 7.63
CA VAL A 14 4.58 4.46 8.46
C VAL A 14 4.10 4.44 9.89
N VAL A 15 4.21 3.29 10.53
CA VAL A 15 3.89 3.07 11.95
C VAL A 15 5.10 2.46 12.63
N GLY A 16 5.55 3.09 13.71
CA GLY A 16 6.58 2.56 14.62
C GLY A 16 5.94 2.01 15.89
N PHE A 17 6.69 1.18 16.60
CA PHE A 17 6.30 0.55 17.86
C PHE A 17 7.26 0.95 18.97
N ASP A 18 6.78 0.90 20.21
CA ASP A 18 7.59 1.11 21.41
C ASP A 18 8.40 -0.14 21.83
N HIS A 19 8.30 -1.20 21.03
CA HIS A 19 9.04 -2.46 21.16
C HIS A 19 9.15 -3.15 19.80
N SER A 20 10.17 -3.97 19.62
CA SER A 20 10.34 -4.77 18.41
C SER A 20 9.30 -5.90 18.35
N ILE A 21 8.78 -6.15 17.16
CA ILE A 21 7.93 -7.32 16.86
C ILE A 21 8.85 -8.45 16.40
N GLU A 22 8.96 -9.52 17.18
CA GLU A 22 9.83 -10.65 16.86
C GLU A 22 9.24 -11.53 15.74
N ASN A 23 10.11 -12.01 14.84
CA ASN A 23 9.78 -13.05 13.86
C ASN A 23 9.72 -14.42 14.55
N LYS A 24 8.51 -14.93 14.75
CA LYS A 24 8.25 -16.22 15.39
C LYS A 24 8.03 -17.35 14.41
N GLY A 25 8.19 -17.10 13.10
CA GLY A 25 8.01 -18.08 12.04
C GLY A 25 6.55 -18.41 11.71
N GLY A 26 5.61 -17.60 12.22
CA GLY A 26 4.17 -17.70 11.95
C GLY A 26 3.62 -16.35 11.53
N TYR A 27 2.33 -16.09 11.81
CA TYR A 27 1.78 -14.75 11.73
C TYR A 27 2.24 -13.95 12.94
N ASP A 28 2.93 -12.84 12.68
CA ASP A 28 3.58 -12.03 13.70
C ASP A 28 2.79 -10.78 14.04
N PHE A 29 2.04 -10.24 13.06
CA PHE A 29 1.19 -9.05 13.26
C PHE A 29 -0.01 -9.07 12.30
N SER A 30 -0.93 -8.12 12.48
CA SER A 30 -2.07 -7.92 11.59
C SER A 30 -2.32 -6.44 11.32
N ILE A 31 -2.84 -6.15 10.12
CA ILE A 31 -3.27 -4.80 9.72
C ILE A 31 -4.77 -4.86 9.46
N LYS A 32 -5.50 -3.96 10.13
CA LYS A 32 -6.94 -3.82 9.95
C LYS A 32 -7.23 -2.74 8.92
N GLY A 33 -7.82 -3.16 7.80
CA GLY A 33 -8.40 -2.28 6.79
C GLY A 33 -9.92 -2.13 6.96
N ASN A 34 -10.56 -1.67 5.88
CA ASN A 34 -12.01 -1.57 5.77
C ASN A 34 -12.55 -2.25 4.50
N ALA A 35 -11.78 -3.17 3.90
CA ALA A 35 -12.20 -3.95 2.75
C ALA A 35 -13.53 -4.67 3.02
N PHE A 36 -14.39 -4.67 2.02
CA PHE A 36 -15.62 -5.45 1.98
C PHE A 36 -15.82 -6.02 0.58
N ASP A 37 -16.81 -6.89 0.42
CA ASP A 37 -17.07 -7.54 -0.87
C ASP A 37 -17.15 -6.51 -2.01
N SER A 38 -16.41 -6.77 -3.08
CA SER A 38 -16.25 -5.90 -4.25
C SER A 38 -15.57 -4.53 -4.03
N SER A 39 -15.07 -4.25 -2.83
CA SER A 39 -14.36 -3.02 -2.51
C SER A 39 -13.08 -3.34 -1.73
N ASN A 40 -12.03 -3.71 -2.46
CA ASN A 40 -10.70 -3.98 -1.94
C ASN A 40 -9.74 -2.88 -2.39
N GLU A 41 -8.96 -2.33 -1.47
CA GLU A 41 -7.95 -1.30 -1.73
C GLU A 41 -6.57 -1.81 -1.27
N PRO A 42 -6.04 -2.84 -1.96
CA PRO A 42 -4.90 -3.61 -1.47
C PRO A 42 -3.64 -2.77 -1.36
N GLY A 43 -3.11 -2.67 -0.14
CA GLY A 43 -1.84 -2.02 0.16
C GLY A 43 -0.70 -3.01 0.31
N ILE A 44 0.44 -2.72 -0.32
CA ILE A 44 1.69 -3.46 -0.13
C ILE A 44 2.24 -3.13 1.24
N VAL A 45 2.73 -4.14 1.93
CA VAL A 45 3.30 -4.01 3.27
C VAL A 45 4.81 -4.13 3.21
N TRP A 46 5.47 -3.15 3.80
CA TRP A 46 6.92 -3.10 3.97
C TRP A 46 7.25 -3.12 5.46
N VAL A 47 8.39 -3.69 5.80
CA VAL A 47 8.88 -3.76 7.17
C VAL A 47 10.32 -3.29 7.27
N MET A 48 10.72 -2.78 8.43
CA MET A 48 12.05 -2.26 8.65
C MET A 48 12.53 -2.61 10.06
N GLN A 49 13.82 -2.95 10.20
CA GLN A 49 14.54 -2.99 11.47
C GLN A 49 15.21 -1.63 11.71
N ASP A 50 15.12 -1.11 12.91
CA ASP A 50 15.92 0.04 13.36
C ASP A 50 17.33 -0.46 13.73
N VAL A 51 18.18 -0.58 12.70
CA VAL A 51 19.53 -1.14 12.84
C VAL A 51 20.47 -0.19 13.58
N ASN A 52 20.27 1.11 13.36
CA ASN A 52 21.12 2.15 13.97
C ASN A 52 20.64 2.56 15.38
N GLY A 53 19.43 2.16 15.80
CA GLY A 53 18.85 2.40 17.12
C GLY A 53 18.44 3.85 17.38
N ASP A 54 18.15 4.63 16.33
CA ASP A 54 17.80 6.04 16.47
C ASP A 54 16.28 6.30 16.61
N GLY A 55 15.46 5.24 16.46
CA GLY A 55 14.01 5.31 16.57
C GLY A 55 13.32 5.98 15.38
N LEU A 56 14.01 6.10 14.24
CA LEU A 56 13.51 6.73 13.03
C LEU A 56 13.35 5.72 11.89
N PRO A 57 12.37 5.89 10.98
CA PRO A 57 12.14 4.99 9.86
C PRO A 57 13.07 5.31 8.67
N ASN A 58 14.39 5.29 8.89
CA ASN A 58 15.41 5.72 7.94
C ASN A 58 16.42 4.63 7.55
N ASP A 59 16.21 3.39 8.03
CA ASP A 59 16.99 2.21 7.65
C ASP A 59 16.37 1.51 6.41
N GLU A 60 16.85 0.32 6.07
CA GLU A 60 16.43 -0.42 4.88
C GLU A 60 15.02 -1.00 5.04
N TRP A 61 14.17 -0.76 4.04
CA TRP A 61 12.82 -1.30 3.94
C TRP A 61 12.77 -2.57 3.11
N TYR A 62 12.05 -3.58 3.60
CA TYR A 62 11.86 -4.88 2.96
C TYR A 62 10.38 -5.09 2.64
N GLU A 63 10.06 -5.39 1.37
CA GLU A 63 8.71 -5.76 0.97
C GLU A 63 8.35 -7.13 1.56
N LEU A 64 7.14 -7.26 2.10
CA LEU A 64 6.55 -8.57 2.39
C LEU A 64 5.92 -9.13 1.12
N LYS A 65 6.33 -10.32 0.70
CA LYS A 65 5.74 -11.00 -0.46
C LYS A 65 4.23 -11.16 -0.28
N GLY A 66 3.50 -10.81 -1.34
CA GLY A 66 2.10 -11.18 -1.50
C GLY A 66 1.90 -12.15 -2.66
N SER A 67 0.66 -12.53 -2.92
CA SER A 67 0.29 -13.50 -3.97
C SER A 67 0.65 -13.05 -5.38
N GLU A 68 0.90 -11.78 -5.59
CA GLU A 68 1.28 -11.21 -6.89
C GLU A 68 2.78 -10.99 -7.06
N TYR A 69 3.57 -11.21 -5.99
CA TYR A 69 5.02 -11.02 -6.03
C TYR A 69 5.66 -11.92 -7.09
N GLY A 70 6.49 -11.32 -7.96
CA GLY A 70 7.20 -12.02 -9.02
C GLY A 70 6.35 -12.43 -10.23
N LYS A 71 5.07 -12.07 -10.28
CA LYS A 71 4.25 -12.26 -11.48
C LYS A 71 4.65 -11.26 -12.57
N PRO A 72 4.54 -11.65 -13.85
CA PRO A 72 4.95 -10.81 -14.98
C PRO A 72 4.24 -9.44 -15.04
N GLU A 73 3.02 -9.35 -14.53
CA GLU A 73 2.21 -8.14 -14.51
C GLU A 73 2.47 -7.25 -13.29
N THR A 74 3.24 -7.72 -12.30
CA THR A 74 3.67 -6.94 -11.14
C THR A 74 4.97 -6.24 -11.47
N ILE A 75 4.99 -4.93 -11.36
CA ILE A 75 6.17 -4.11 -11.62
C ILE A 75 6.81 -3.77 -10.28
N GLN A 76 7.84 -4.50 -9.92
CA GLN A 76 8.75 -4.12 -8.84
C GLN A 76 9.58 -2.95 -9.31
N ASP A 77 10.20 -2.16 -8.56
CA ASP A 77 10.97 -1.02 -9.04
C ASP A 77 10.12 -0.01 -9.84
N TYR A 78 8.87 0.19 -9.42
CA TYR A 78 7.99 1.19 -9.99
C TYR A 78 8.25 2.54 -9.35
N ALA A 79 8.20 3.59 -10.17
CA ALA A 79 8.32 4.96 -9.70
C ALA A 79 7.29 5.85 -10.41
N VAL A 80 6.56 6.65 -9.65
CA VAL A 80 5.62 7.64 -10.18
C VAL A 80 5.99 9.03 -9.67
N THR A 81 6.13 9.98 -10.60
CA THR A 81 6.39 11.39 -10.31
C THR A 81 5.12 12.20 -10.51
N TYR A 82 4.70 12.90 -9.49
CA TYR A 82 3.59 13.85 -9.52
C TYR A 82 4.10 15.27 -9.66
N PHE A 83 3.42 16.07 -10.47
CA PHE A 83 3.76 17.47 -10.71
C PHE A 83 2.76 18.38 -10.02
N ARG A 84 3.24 19.43 -9.36
CA ARG A 84 2.39 20.42 -8.68
C ARG A 84 1.42 21.07 -9.68
N PRO A 85 0.10 20.92 -9.48
CA PRO A 85 -0.88 21.58 -10.35
C PRO A 85 -1.04 23.05 -10.00
N GLY A 86 -1.60 23.83 -10.93
CA GLY A 86 -2.22 25.10 -10.58
C GLY A 86 -3.50 24.93 -9.74
N PRO A 87 -4.02 26.02 -9.15
CA PRO A 87 -5.25 25.95 -8.37
C PRO A 87 -6.42 25.37 -9.15
N ASN A 88 -7.12 24.42 -8.56
CA ASN A 88 -8.29 23.74 -9.14
C ASN A 88 -8.01 22.98 -10.46
N MET A 89 -6.77 22.59 -10.70
CA MET A 89 -6.36 21.82 -11.87
C MET A 89 -6.07 20.35 -11.50
N ASP A 90 -6.10 19.48 -12.50
CA ASP A 90 -5.72 18.07 -12.38
C ASP A 90 -4.22 17.95 -12.08
N THR A 91 -3.87 16.95 -11.25
CA THR A 91 -2.47 16.65 -10.93
C THR A 91 -1.87 15.73 -11.97
N GLN A 92 -0.95 16.23 -12.77
CA GLN A 92 -0.25 15.44 -13.77
C GLN A 92 0.74 14.47 -13.11
N TRP A 93 0.93 13.31 -13.74
CA TRP A 93 1.92 12.33 -13.31
C TRP A 93 2.66 11.71 -14.50
N GLN A 94 3.84 11.16 -14.22
CA GLN A 94 4.62 10.36 -15.15
C GLN A 94 5.29 9.22 -14.37
N ASP A 95 5.32 8.02 -14.95
CA ASP A 95 6.03 6.88 -14.35
C ASP A 95 7.39 6.61 -15.01
N ASN A 96 8.18 5.71 -14.39
CA ASN A 96 9.48 5.29 -14.92
C ASN A 96 9.39 4.29 -16.09
N LYS A 97 8.16 3.94 -16.53
CA LYS A 97 7.91 3.11 -17.72
C LYS A 97 7.53 3.96 -18.93
N GLY A 98 7.47 5.31 -18.75
CA GLY A 98 7.16 6.27 -19.81
C GLY A 98 5.68 6.58 -19.98
N ASN A 99 4.81 6.03 -19.12
CA ASN A 99 3.41 6.40 -19.11
C ASN A 99 3.20 7.77 -18.46
N LYS A 100 2.15 8.47 -18.87
CA LYS A 100 1.76 9.79 -18.36
C LYS A 100 0.25 9.83 -18.24
N GLY A 101 -0.23 10.63 -17.29
CA GLY A 101 -1.66 10.82 -17.09
C GLY A 101 -1.93 11.96 -16.11
N ALA A 102 -3.15 12.01 -15.63
CA ALA A 102 -3.58 12.97 -14.64
C ALA A 102 -4.45 12.29 -13.57
N ILE A 103 -4.38 12.80 -12.35
CA ILE A 103 -5.40 12.58 -11.33
C ILE A 103 -6.44 13.67 -11.53
N ASP A 104 -7.62 13.29 -11.98
CA ASP A 104 -8.73 14.19 -12.26
C ASP A 104 -9.21 14.87 -10.97
N ARG A 105 -9.34 16.17 -11.01
CA ARG A 105 -9.91 16.90 -9.88
C ARG A 105 -11.44 16.82 -9.88
N LEU A 106 -11.98 16.08 -8.94
CA LEU A 106 -13.42 15.88 -8.75
C LEU A 106 -14.01 16.91 -7.78
N GLY A 107 -13.93 18.20 -8.13
CA GLY A 107 -14.27 19.31 -7.24
C GLY A 107 -15.67 19.30 -6.60
N ASN A 108 -16.65 18.61 -7.20
CA ASN A 108 -17.99 18.43 -6.63
C ASN A 108 -18.02 17.42 -5.47
N TYR A 109 -17.06 16.48 -5.41
CA TYR A 109 -16.98 15.44 -4.39
C TYR A 109 -15.84 15.69 -3.41
N HIS A 110 -14.73 16.23 -3.91
CA HIS A 110 -13.51 16.51 -3.16
C HIS A 110 -13.09 17.96 -3.46
N PRO A 111 -13.60 18.96 -2.70
CA PRO A 111 -13.46 20.37 -3.05
C PRO A 111 -12.09 20.99 -2.77
N GLN A 112 -11.09 20.18 -2.37
CA GLN A 112 -9.72 20.69 -2.16
C GLN A 112 -9.22 21.39 -3.42
N GLU A 113 -8.53 22.50 -3.22
CA GLU A 113 -7.95 23.29 -4.32
C GLU A 113 -6.85 22.53 -5.06
N PHE A 114 -6.08 21.71 -4.32
CA PHE A 114 -4.97 20.91 -4.83
C PHE A 114 -5.10 19.45 -4.41
N TYR A 115 -4.88 18.53 -5.35
CA TYR A 115 -4.65 17.09 -5.07
C TYR A 115 -3.15 16.81 -5.07
N TYR A 116 -2.40 17.64 -4.38
CA TYR A 116 -0.96 17.59 -4.20
C TYR A 116 -0.66 17.95 -2.75
N PRO A 117 0.19 17.22 -2.04
CA PRO A 117 0.45 17.50 -0.62
C PRO A 117 1.02 18.90 -0.42
N LEU A 118 0.33 19.71 0.39
CA LEU A 118 0.70 21.13 0.59
C LEU A 118 2.01 21.31 1.38
N TRP A 119 2.47 20.26 2.08
CA TRP A 119 3.74 20.28 2.83
C TRP A 119 4.95 19.93 1.96
N ILE A 120 4.76 19.50 0.71
CA ILE A 120 5.83 19.33 -0.27
C ILE A 120 6.02 20.68 -0.95
N GLU A 121 7.21 21.29 -0.82
CA GLU A 121 7.51 22.61 -1.38
C GLU A 121 7.98 22.55 -2.83
N GLU A 122 8.49 21.38 -3.26
CA GLU A 122 9.00 21.14 -4.61
C GLU A 122 7.88 21.11 -5.65
N ASP A 123 8.19 21.45 -6.90
CA ASP A 123 7.25 21.43 -8.02
C ASP A 123 6.89 20.00 -8.47
N SER A 124 7.61 19.00 -7.99
CA SER A 124 7.33 17.60 -8.23
C SER A 124 7.90 16.73 -7.12
N TYR A 125 7.30 15.55 -6.91
CA TYR A 125 7.85 14.54 -6.02
C TYR A 125 7.65 13.16 -6.64
N THR A 126 8.53 12.22 -6.29
CA THR A 126 8.49 10.84 -6.79
C THR A 126 8.26 9.88 -5.66
N LEU A 127 7.32 8.96 -5.85
CA LEU A 127 7.08 7.82 -4.97
C LEU A 127 7.62 6.56 -5.63
N TYR A 128 8.24 5.71 -4.83
CA TYR A 128 8.85 4.46 -5.26
C TYR A 128 8.14 3.30 -4.56
N GLY A 129 8.04 2.15 -5.23
CA GLY A 129 7.44 0.94 -4.67
C GLY A 129 7.18 -0.12 -5.71
N THR A 130 6.22 -0.98 -5.43
CA THR A 130 5.76 -2.05 -6.32
C THR A 130 4.38 -1.69 -6.86
N CYS A 131 4.18 -1.79 -8.17
CA CYS A 131 2.90 -1.55 -8.81
C CYS A 131 2.21 -2.89 -9.13
N LEU A 132 1.05 -3.10 -8.52
CA LEU A 132 0.19 -4.24 -8.78
C LEU A 132 -0.69 -3.98 -10.01
N LYS A 133 -1.02 -5.04 -10.75
CA LYS A 133 -2.01 -4.94 -11.83
C LYS A 133 -3.39 -4.64 -11.22
N ALA A 134 -4.02 -3.56 -11.65
CA ALA A 134 -5.37 -3.20 -11.23
C ALA A 134 -6.37 -4.34 -11.50
N ARG A 135 -7.25 -4.60 -10.53
CA ARG A 135 -8.35 -5.56 -10.60
C ARG A 135 -9.71 -4.88 -10.54
N THR A 136 -9.75 -3.62 -10.93
CA THR A 136 -10.96 -2.83 -11.03
C THR A 136 -11.72 -3.21 -12.31
N GLU A 137 -12.98 -3.58 -12.16
CA GLU A 137 -13.86 -4.00 -13.26
C GLU A 137 -15.18 -3.25 -13.19
N GLN A 138 -15.76 -2.94 -14.36
CA GLN A 138 -17.10 -2.39 -14.44
C GLN A 138 -18.08 -3.47 -14.91
N SER A 139 -19.14 -3.70 -14.14
CA SER A 139 -20.21 -4.62 -14.53
C SER A 139 -20.91 -4.11 -15.79
N PRO A 140 -20.93 -4.89 -16.89
CA PRO A 140 -21.61 -4.48 -18.11
C PRO A 140 -23.13 -4.33 -17.96
N SER A 141 -23.74 -5.03 -16.99
CA SER A 141 -25.18 -5.04 -16.76
C SER A 141 -25.67 -3.93 -15.84
N THR A 142 -24.86 -3.53 -14.86
CA THR A 142 -25.26 -2.54 -13.86
C THR A 142 -24.49 -1.22 -13.96
N GLY A 143 -23.35 -1.19 -14.65
CA GLY A 143 -22.44 -0.05 -14.69
C GLY A 143 -21.69 0.19 -13.38
N MET A 144 -21.85 -0.67 -12.38
CA MET A 144 -21.16 -0.54 -11.09
C MET A 144 -19.72 -1.01 -11.20
N TRP A 145 -18.83 -0.30 -10.55
CA TRP A 145 -17.42 -0.65 -10.43
C TRP A 145 -17.22 -1.57 -9.23
N SER A 146 -16.28 -2.50 -9.35
CA SER A 146 -15.82 -3.37 -8.29
C SER A 146 -14.29 -3.50 -8.32
N ASN A 147 -13.68 -3.60 -7.15
CA ASN A 147 -12.28 -3.91 -6.96
C ASN A 147 -12.16 -5.32 -6.40
N ASN A 148 -11.68 -6.25 -7.23
CA ASN A 148 -11.55 -7.66 -6.86
C ASN A 148 -10.32 -7.87 -5.96
N PRO A 149 -10.38 -8.80 -4.98
CA PRO A 149 -9.28 -9.05 -4.06
C PRO A 149 -8.10 -9.77 -4.72
N PHE A 150 -6.92 -9.64 -4.11
CA PHE A 150 -5.78 -10.51 -4.33
C PHE A 150 -5.83 -11.72 -3.40
N GLY A 151 -4.98 -12.74 -3.67
CA GLY A 151 -5.00 -13.98 -2.90
C GLY A 151 -4.61 -13.81 -1.42
N TRP A 152 -3.47 -13.18 -1.15
CA TRP A 152 -2.95 -12.95 0.20
C TRP A 152 -1.78 -11.96 0.19
N GLY A 153 -1.36 -11.47 1.36
CA GLY A 153 -0.16 -10.66 1.56
C GLY A 153 -0.35 -9.16 1.34
N TYR A 154 -1.58 -8.68 1.33
CA TYR A 154 -1.91 -7.26 1.14
C TYR A 154 -2.81 -6.77 2.27
N ALA A 155 -2.56 -5.56 2.75
CA ALA A 155 -3.46 -4.88 3.67
C ALA A 155 -4.74 -4.44 2.95
N ASP A 156 -5.85 -4.31 3.68
CA ASP A 156 -7.15 -3.85 3.15
C ASP A 156 -7.68 -4.68 1.96
N ASN A 157 -7.54 -6.00 2.08
CA ASN A 157 -7.83 -6.96 1.04
C ASN A 157 -8.55 -8.19 1.62
N ILE A 158 -9.62 -8.68 0.99
CA ILE A 158 -10.31 -9.91 1.41
C ILE A 158 -9.55 -11.13 0.86
N GLY A 159 -8.37 -11.40 1.43
CA GLY A 159 -7.49 -12.50 1.04
C GLY A 159 -7.62 -13.73 1.94
N ASP A 160 -6.82 -14.77 1.63
CA ASP A 160 -6.77 -16.02 2.41
C ASP A 160 -6.06 -15.84 3.78
N ASP A 161 -5.35 -14.74 3.93
CA ASP A 161 -4.70 -14.27 5.15
C ASP A 161 -5.64 -13.45 6.08
N MET A 162 -6.93 -13.35 5.74
CA MET A 162 -7.98 -12.76 6.57
C MET A 162 -8.85 -13.88 7.19
N PRO A 163 -8.57 -14.31 8.43
CA PRO A 163 -9.15 -15.54 9.00
C PRO A 163 -10.66 -15.52 9.21
N ASN A 164 -11.30 -14.37 9.22
CA ASN A 164 -12.74 -14.26 9.46
C ASN A 164 -13.48 -13.64 8.26
N LYS A 165 -12.90 -13.73 7.05
CA LYS A 165 -13.46 -13.12 5.84
C LYS A 165 -14.92 -13.51 5.54
N ASP A 166 -15.31 -14.74 5.90
CA ASP A 166 -16.66 -15.28 5.67
C ASP A 166 -17.67 -14.92 6.77
N ASN A 167 -17.25 -14.21 7.81
CA ASN A 167 -18.12 -13.78 8.90
C ASN A 167 -17.99 -12.28 9.17
N PRO A 168 -18.78 -11.44 8.49
CA PRO A 168 -18.72 -9.99 8.65
C PRO A 168 -19.06 -9.50 10.08
N ASN A 169 -19.63 -10.38 10.92
CA ASN A 169 -19.95 -10.07 12.31
C ASN A 169 -18.84 -10.50 13.31
N ALA A 170 -17.75 -11.10 12.85
CA ALA A 170 -16.69 -11.61 13.72
C ALA A 170 -15.76 -10.52 14.30
N GLY A 171 -16.13 -9.27 14.24
CA GLY A 171 -15.33 -8.16 14.74
C GLY A 171 -14.31 -7.64 13.72
N ALA A 172 -13.19 -7.14 14.22
CA ALA A 172 -12.21 -6.50 13.35
C ALA A 172 -11.57 -7.49 12.37
N LEU A 173 -11.97 -7.42 11.13
CA LEU A 173 -11.30 -8.10 10.04
C LEU A 173 -9.93 -7.44 9.83
N GLY A 174 -8.87 -8.24 9.70
CA GLY A 174 -7.52 -7.77 9.43
C GLY A 174 -6.75 -8.84 8.66
N ASN A 175 -5.87 -8.40 7.79
CA ASN A 175 -4.92 -9.27 7.11
C ASN A 175 -3.77 -9.59 8.05
N TYR A 176 -3.32 -10.83 8.06
CA TYR A 176 -2.24 -11.33 8.91
C TYR A 176 -0.95 -11.48 8.10
N PHE A 177 0.16 -11.04 8.68
CA PHE A 177 1.46 -10.96 8.02
C PHE A 177 2.53 -11.74 8.76
N LYS A 178 3.49 -12.26 7.99
CA LYS A 178 4.68 -12.97 8.49
C LYS A 178 5.92 -12.14 8.15
N ILE A 179 6.73 -11.86 9.15
CA ILE A 179 8.04 -11.20 8.93
C ILE A 179 8.95 -12.06 8.05
N SER A 180 8.77 -13.38 8.10
CA SER A 180 9.52 -14.33 7.24
C SER A 180 9.25 -14.18 5.74
N ASP A 181 8.19 -13.45 5.34
CA ASP A 181 7.90 -13.16 3.93
C ASP A 181 8.67 -11.94 3.40
N ALA A 182 9.49 -11.28 4.27
CA ALA A 182 10.33 -10.16 3.89
C ALA A 182 11.43 -10.56 2.89
N VAL A 183 11.61 -9.73 1.85
CA VAL A 183 12.58 -9.97 0.79
C VAL A 183 13.53 -8.80 0.58
N ASN A 184 14.75 -9.14 0.20
CA ASN A 184 15.72 -8.22 -0.37
C ASN A 184 15.27 -7.77 -1.77
N ILE A 185 15.88 -6.71 -2.29
CA ILE A 185 15.59 -6.19 -3.63
C ILE A 185 15.80 -7.22 -4.76
N ASP A 186 16.66 -8.20 -4.56
CA ASP A 186 16.91 -9.30 -5.50
C ASP A 186 15.91 -10.47 -5.34
N GLY A 187 14.94 -10.36 -4.43
CA GLY A 187 13.91 -11.35 -4.14
C GLY A 187 14.35 -12.49 -3.22
N THR A 188 15.59 -12.47 -2.72
CA THR A 188 16.05 -13.43 -1.71
C THR A 188 15.44 -13.11 -0.34
N PRO A 189 15.23 -14.10 0.55
CA PRO A 189 14.72 -13.86 1.89
C PRO A 189 15.62 -12.89 2.68
N ALA A 190 15.02 -11.87 3.31
CA ALA A 190 15.76 -10.92 4.13
C ALA A 190 16.18 -11.49 5.49
N ASN A 191 15.50 -12.56 5.95
CA ASN A 191 15.81 -13.27 7.21
C ASN A 191 15.85 -12.36 8.45
N LEU A 192 14.89 -11.43 8.53
CA LEU A 192 14.80 -10.52 9.66
C LEU A 192 14.43 -11.26 10.95
N SER A 193 15.10 -10.95 12.05
CA SER A 193 14.80 -11.52 13.37
C SER A 193 13.63 -10.81 14.07
N HIS A 194 13.40 -9.54 13.73
CA HIS A 194 12.34 -8.68 14.26
C HIS A 194 12.11 -7.51 13.30
N ILE A 195 11.11 -6.70 13.61
CA ILE A 195 10.86 -5.41 12.95
C ILE A 195 10.48 -4.36 13.98
N ASP A 196 10.73 -3.09 13.66
CA ASP A 196 10.43 -1.93 14.51
C ASP A 196 9.43 -0.97 13.83
N PHE A 197 9.34 -1.03 12.50
CA PHE A 197 8.44 -0.22 11.70
C PHE A 197 7.73 -1.04 10.63
N ILE A 198 6.50 -0.60 10.33
CA ILE A 198 5.68 -1.12 9.22
C ILE A 198 5.28 0.07 8.35
N MET A 199 5.37 -0.10 7.04
CA MET A 199 4.80 0.83 6.07
C MET A 199 3.73 0.11 5.24
N VAL A 200 2.60 0.77 5.03
CA VAL A 200 1.56 0.33 4.07
C VAL A 200 1.51 1.35 2.96
N GLN A 201 1.62 0.86 1.73
CA GLN A 201 1.68 1.69 0.52
C GLN A 201 0.66 1.21 -0.53
N ILE A 202 -0.05 2.12 -1.19
CA ILE A 202 -1.05 1.84 -2.24
C ILE A 202 -0.58 2.30 -3.61
#